data_5edf2dc541e73ff573fa10a29ba9ba73
#
_entry.id   5edf2dc541e73ff573fa10a29ba9ba73
#
_cell.length_a   1.000
_cell.length_b   1.000
_cell.length_c   1.000
_cell.angle_alpha   90.00
_cell.angle_beta   90.00
_cell.angle_gamma   90.00
#
_symmetry.space_group_name_H-M   'P 1'
#
loop_
_entity.id
_entity.type
_entity.pdbx_description
1 polymer ?
#
loop_
_entity_poly.entity_id
_entity_poly.type
_entity_poly.pdbx_seq_one_letter_code
_entity_poly.pdbx_strand_id
1 'polypeptide(L)'
;SIPRAHFELNFAGLFNFGNFAASNLNAGFAGLPDFTPVQSYGLGLPSTFVQGFGNPDSVIKNKPLAFFAQDTWRVDERLTLNYGIRYDIELTETIAPVGIRDPLTGINLASSDILAAQDALGVQQGFPRDTNNWAPRFGFAYDWAGDGKTVTRGSIGLYYDHPLLVVAFNSDIADASQQQQSVLTAGSPVPVGAS
;
A
#
# COMPACT_ATOMS: atom_id res chain seq x y z
N SER A 1 -4.83 8.00 -15.53
CA SER A 1 -3.59 7.20 -15.56
C SER A 1 -3.87 5.80 -15.02
N ILE A 2 -3.14 4.83 -15.50
CA ILE A 2 -3.19 3.44 -14.99
C ILE A 2 -1.80 3.16 -14.44
N PRO A 3 -1.55 3.47 -13.15
CA PRO A 3 -0.28 3.16 -12.53
C PRO A 3 -0.11 1.64 -12.43
N ARG A 4 1.09 1.19 -12.71
CA ARG A 4 1.50 -0.19 -12.60
C ARG A 4 2.72 -0.25 -11.71
N ALA A 5 2.72 -1.18 -10.77
CA ALA A 5 3.89 -1.51 -9.98
C ALA A 5 4.22 -2.99 -10.18
N HIS A 6 5.51 -3.26 -10.33
CA HIS A 6 6.05 -4.61 -10.29
C HIS A 6 6.93 -4.69 -9.05
N PHE A 7 6.57 -5.53 -8.11
CA PHE A 7 7.30 -5.68 -6.86
C PHE A 7 7.32 -7.15 -6.43
N GLU A 8 8.50 -7.72 -6.41
CA GLU A 8 8.74 -9.12 -6.04
C GLU A 8 9.14 -9.22 -4.57
N LEU A 9 8.20 -9.57 -3.72
CA LEU A 9 8.44 -9.72 -2.29
C LEU A 9 9.18 -11.04 -2.00
N ASN A 10 10.52 -10.99 -1.95
CA ASN A 10 11.39 -12.15 -1.69
C ASN A 10 11.23 -13.32 -2.68
N PHE A 11 10.86 -13.06 -3.93
CA PHE A 11 10.69 -14.12 -4.94
C PHE A 11 12.01 -14.83 -5.29
N ALA A 12 13.14 -14.14 -5.18
CA ALA A 12 14.46 -14.74 -5.32
C ALA A 12 14.89 -15.59 -4.11
N GLY A 13 14.08 -15.60 -3.05
CA GLY A 13 14.43 -16.22 -1.77
C GLY A 13 15.34 -15.34 -0.91
N LEU A 14 15.17 -15.43 0.39
CA LEU A 14 15.97 -14.70 1.37
C LEU A 14 16.43 -15.66 2.46
N PHE A 15 17.76 -15.80 2.62
CA PHE A 15 18.36 -16.53 3.72
C PHE A 15 18.74 -15.59 4.84
N ASN A 16 18.21 -15.84 6.04
CA ASN A 16 18.58 -15.10 7.24
C ASN A 16 19.50 -15.98 8.10
N PHE A 17 20.61 -15.38 8.54
CA PHE A 17 21.58 -16.02 9.40
C PHE A 17 21.51 -15.43 10.80
N GLY A 18 20.79 -16.10 11.68
CA GLY A 18 20.67 -15.81 13.11
C GLY A 18 21.44 -16.82 13.94
N ASN A 19 21.14 -16.88 15.25
CA ASN A 19 21.60 -17.97 16.09
C ASN A 19 21.01 -19.28 15.55
N PHE A 20 21.86 -20.31 15.48
CA PHE A 20 21.46 -21.61 14.95
C PHE A 20 21.76 -22.70 16.01
N ALA A 21 20.71 -23.35 16.46
CA ALA A 21 20.85 -24.40 17.47
C ALA A 21 21.62 -25.59 16.90
N ALA A 22 22.67 -26.06 17.60
CA ALA A 22 23.46 -27.19 17.19
C ALA A 22 22.60 -28.47 17.07
N SER A 23 21.55 -28.59 17.87
CA SER A 23 20.57 -29.67 17.82
C SER A 23 19.81 -29.76 16.48
N ASN A 24 19.73 -28.67 15.72
CA ASN A 24 19.12 -28.69 14.38
C ASN A 24 19.96 -29.45 13.34
N LEU A 25 21.26 -29.59 13.58
CA LEU A 25 22.12 -30.44 12.74
C LEU A 25 22.00 -31.93 13.15
N ASN A 26 22.02 -32.21 14.44
CA ASN A 26 21.88 -33.54 14.99
C ASN A 26 21.35 -33.45 16.42
N ALA A 27 20.36 -34.27 16.75
CA ALA A 27 19.80 -34.34 18.11
C ALA A 27 20.86 -34.67 19.18
N GLY A 28 21.94 -35.40 18.82
CA GLY A 28 23.04 -35.67 19.71
C GLY A 28 23.88 -34.46 20.13
N PHE A 29 23.67 -33.33 19.49
CA PHE A 29 24.31 -32.04 19.80
C PHE A 29 23.45 -31.16 20.73
N ALA A 30 22.34 -31.71 21.24
CA ALA A 30 21.54 -31.04 22.25
C ALA A 30 22.41 -30.77 23.49
N GLY A 31 22.49 -29.52 23.91
CA GLY A 31 23.36 -29.08 25.02
C GLY A 31 24.71 -28.49 24.61
N LEU A 32 25.07 -28.54 23.31
CA LEU A 32 26.15 -27.70 22.81
C LEU A 32 25.69 -26.23 22.63
N PRO A 33 26.61 -25.28 22.77
CA PRO A 33 26.28 -23.87 22.48
C PRO A 33 25.76 -23.68 21.05
N ASP A 34 24.81 -22.80 20.92
CA ASP A 34 24.31 -22.39 19.59
C ASP A 34 25.39 -21.66 18.78
N PHE A 35 25.36 -21.85 17.47
CA PHE A 35 26.20 -21.07 16.59
C PHE A 35 25.73 -19.61 16.57
N THR A 36 26.68 -18.70 16.66
CA THR A 36 26.42 -17.26 16.51
C THR A 36 26.05 -16.94 15.06
N PRO A 37 25.40 -15.79 14.76
CA PRO A 37 25.04 -15.42 13.39
C PRO A 37 26.23 -15.42 12.41
N VAL A 38 27.42 -14.99 12.87
CA VAL A 38 28.66 -14.99 12.05
C VAL A 38 29.13 -16.42 11.75
N GLN A 39 29.08 -17.31 12.73
CA GLN A 39 29.44 -18.71 12.53
C GLN A 39 28.43 -19.40 11.62
N SER A 40 27.13 -19.13 11.81
CA SER A 40 26.07 -19.67 10.96
C SER A 40 26.24 -19.24 9.50
N TYR A 41 26.57 -17.95 9.27
CA TYR A 41 26.85 -17.44 7.92
C TYR A 41 28.09 -18.12 7.31
N GLY A 42 29.19 -18.21 8.06
CA GLY A 42 30.42 -18.82 7.59
C GLY A 42 30.29 -20.31 7.28
N LEU A 43 29.38 -21.01 7.94
CA LEU A 43 29.07 -22.44 7.74
C LEU A 43 27.94 -22.70 6.73
N GLY A 44 27.28 -21.64 6.22
CA GLY A 44 26.13 -21.78 5.32
C GLY A 44 24.89 -22.35 6.00
N LEU A 45 24.70 -22.08 7.30
CA LEU A 45 23.59 -22.58 8.12
C LEU A 45 22.54 -21.47 8.35
N PRO A 46 21.61 -21.22 7.44
CA PRO A 46 20.58 -20.20 7.65
C PRO A 46 19.62 -20.61 8.78
N SER A 47 19.26 -19.66 9.62
CA SER A 47 18.24 -19.86 10.67
C SER A 47 16.83 -19.87 10.09
N THR A 48 16.61 -19.06 9.04
CA THR A 48 15.34 -19.03 8.30
C THR A 48 15.58 -18.82 6.80
N PHE A 49 14.69 -19.39 6.01
CA PHE A 49 14.56 -19.14 4.59
C PHE A 49 13.17 -18.58 4.31
N VAL A 50 13.10 -17.48 3.60
CA VAL A 50 11.84 -16.82 3.22
C VAL A 50 11.69 -16.89 1.70
N GLN A 51 10.60 -17.43 1.22
CA GLN A 51 10.26 -17.52 -0.19
C GLN A 51 8.96 -16.76 -0.46
N GLY A 52 9.03 -15.78 -1.33
CA GLY A 52 7.85 -15.10 -1.86
C GLY A 52 7.27 -15.82 -3.06
N PHE A 53 5.97 -15.73 -3.23
CA PHE A 53 5.23 -16.27 -4.38
C PHE A 53 3.91 -15.52 -4.56
N GLY A 54 3.25 -15.73 -5.70
CA GLY A 54 2.01 -15.04 -6.07
C GLY A 54 2.20 -14.16 -7.30
N ASN A 55 1.40 -13.11 -7.40
CA ASN A 55 1.44 -12.15 -8.51
C ASN A 55 2.24 -10.91 -8.11
N PRO A 56 3.40 -10.63 -8.74
CA PRO A 56 4.19 -9.44 -8.44
C PRO A 56 3.65 -8.16 -9.09
N ASP A 57 2.70 -8.29 -10.01
CA ASP A 57 2.17 -7.17 -10.78
C ASP A 57 0.90 -6.62 -10.12
N SER A 58 0.98 -5.40 -9.63
CA SER A 58 -0.16 -4.64 -9.13
C SER A 58 -0.56 -3.57 -10.14
N VAL A 59 -1.82 -3.56 -10.55
CA VAL A 59 -2.40 -2.59 -11.48
C VAL A 59 -3.59 -1.92 -10.84
N ILE A 60 -3.44 -0.66 -10.45
CA ILE A 60 -4.51 0.11 -9.86
C ILE A 60 -5.11 1.03 -10.91
N LYS A 61 -6.35 0.77 -11.31
CA LYS A 61 -7.07 1.65 -12.22
C LYS A 61 -7.77 2.75 -11.42
N ASN A 62 -7.17 3.92 -11.42
CA ASN A 62 -7.71 5.09 -10.77
C ASN A 62 -8.12 6.15 -11.79
N LYS A 63 -9.35 6.65 -11.68
CA LYS A 63 -9.96 7.67 -12.54
C LYS A 63 -10.40 8.85 -11.68
N PRO A 64 -9.49 9.79 -11.37
CA PRO A 64 -9.87 11.02 -10.68
C PRO A 64 -10.67 11.91 -11.65
N LEU A 65 -11.82 12.38 -11.19
CA LEU A 65 -12.67 13.34 -11.90
C LEU A 65 -12.81 14.58 -11.02
N ALA A 66 -12.69 15.74 -11.63
CA ALA A 66 -12.85 17.01 -10.96
C ALA A 66 -13.72 17.95 -11.79
N PHE A 67 -14.66 18.59 -11.13
CA PHE A 67 -15.49 19.65 -11.70
C PHE A 67 -15.25 20.91 -10.89
N PHE A 68 -15.21 22.05 -11.56
CA PHE A 68 -15.07 23.32 -10.86
C PHE A 68 -15.85 24.41 -11.58
N ALA A 69 -16.32 25.38 -10.79
CA ALA A 69 -16.88 26.64 -11.25
C ALA A 69 -16.29 27.76 -10.39
N GLN A 70 -15.82 28.80 -11.04
CA GLN A 70 -15.25 29.97 -10.33
C GLN A 70 -15.58 31.23 -11.09
N ASP A 71 -15.67 32.34 -10.36
CA ASP A 71 -15.87 33.66 -10.94
C ASP A 71 -15.09 34.72 -10.17
N THR A 72 -14.86 35.82 -10.82
CA THR A 72 -14.19 37.01 -10.26
C THR A 72 -15.10 38.19 -10.44
N TRP A 73 -15.65 38.69 -9.35
CA TRP A 73 -16.56 39.81 -9.37
C TRP A 73 -15.85 41.08 -8.88
N ARG A 74 -15.72 42.05 -9.76
CA ARG A 74 -15.32 43.40 -9.40
C ARG A 74 -16.57 44.16 -8.93
N VAL A 75 -16.72 44.26 -7.63
CA VAL A 75 -17.88 44.88 -6.97
C VAL A 75 -17.90 46.39 -7.26
N ASP A 76 -16.72 47.01 -7.12
CA ASP A 76 -16.46 48.41 -7.47
C ASP A 76 -14.98 48.60 -7.88
N GLU A 77 -14.51 49.83 -7.99
CA GLU A 77 -13.13 50.16 -8.39
C GLU A 77 -12.07 49.68 -7.36
N ARG A 78 -12.49 49.43 -6.12
CA ARG A 78 -11.60 49.08 -4.99
C ARG A 78 -11.74 47.65 -4.52
N LEU A 79 -12.90 47.01 -4.71
CA LEU A 79 -13.18 45.69 -4.19
C LEU A 79 -13.35 44.65 -5.30
N THR A 80 -12.51 43.66 -5.27
CA THR A 80 -12.62 42.48 -6.11
C THR A 80 -12.82 41.25 -5.24
N LEU A 81 -13.83 40.45 -5.56
CA LEU A 81 -14.13 39.17 -4.93
C LEU A 81 -13.85 38.04 -5.90
N ASN A 82 -13.21 36.96 -5.40
CA ASN A 82 -13.03 35.73 -6.11
C ASN A 82 -13.77 34.64 -5.35
N TYR A 83 -14.61 33.90 -6.02
CA TYR A 83 -15.34 32.81 -5.38
C TYR A 83 -15.44 31.62 -6.35
N GLY A 84 -15.48 30.44 -5.79
CA GLY A 84 -15.61 29.23 -6.58
C GLY A 84 -15.88 28.02 -5.73
N ILE A 85 -16.25 26.98 -6.40
CA ILE A 85 -16.44 25.65 -5.82
C ILE A 85 -15.79 24.61 -6.71
N ARG A 86 -15.15 23.64 -6.11
CA ARG A 86 -14.61 22.47 -6.79
C ARG A 86 -15.23 21.22 -6.18
N TYR A 87 -15.52 20.25 -6.98
CA TYR A 87 -15.96 18.93 -6.57
C TYR A 87 -15.01 17.89 -7.14
N ASP A 88 -14.43 17.09 -6.27
CA ASP A 88 -13.52 16.01 -6.64
C ASP A 88 -14.15 14.66 -6.30
N ILE A 89 -14.05 13.70 -7.22
CA ILE A 89 -14.41 12.31 -6.99
C ILE A 89 -13.35 11.40 -7.55
N GLU A 90 -12.97 10.40 -6.78
CA GLU A 90 -12.00 9.40 -7.18
C GLU A 90 -12.69 8.07 -7.40
N LEU A 91 -12.56 7.53 -8.62
CA LEU A 91 -13.12 6.24 -9.01
C LEU A 91 -11.98 5.24 -9.13
N THR A 92 -11.75 4.49 -8.04
CA THR A 92 -10.73 3.44 -7.99
C THR A 92 -11.42 2.09 -8.13
N GLU A 93 -10.93 1.26 -9.05
CA GLU A 93 -11.43 -0.10 -9.22
C GLU A 93 -10.90 -1.00 -8.10
N THR A 94 -11.70 -1.97 -7.70
CA THR A 94 -11.31 -3.00 -6.73
C THR A 94 -10.29 -3.94 -7.37
N ILE A 95 -9.24 -4.29 -6.63
CA ILE A 95 -8.28 -5.30 -7.02
C ILE A 95 -8.80 -6.65 -6.50
N ALA A 96 -9.10 -7.55 -7.42
CA ALA A 96 -9.52 -8.89 -7.05
C ALA A 96 -8.31 -9.73 -6.60
N PRO A 97 -8.41 -10.50 -5.50
CA PRO A 97 -7.35 -11.39 -5.10
C PRO A 97 -7.12 -12.47 -6.15
N VAL A 98 -5.88 -12.87 -6.34
CA VAL A 98 -5.52 -14.01 -7.20
C VAL A 98 -5.41 -15.27 -6.35
N GLY A 99 -5.69 -16.42 -6.97
CA GLY A 99 -5.42 -17.71 -6.33
C GLY A 99 -3.93 -17.89 -6.10
N ILE A 100 -3.55 -18.41 -4.94
CA ILE A 100 -2.18 -18.57 -4.51
C ILE A 100 -1.87 -20.04 -4.33
N ARG A 101 -0.74 -20.47 -4.87
CA ARG A 101 -0.20 -21.79 -4.64
C ARG A 101 1.16 -21.67 -4.01
N ASP A 102 1.25 -22.07 -2.76
CA ASP A 102 2.53 -22.10 -2.05
C ASP A 102 3.36 -23.32 -2.50
N PRO A 103 4.47 -23.11 -3.17
CA PRO A 103 5.31 -24.21 -3.66
C PRO A 103 6.03 -24.95 -2.54
N LEU A 104 6.17 -24.34 -1.35
CA LEU A 104 6.88 -24.94 -0.22
C LEU A 104 5.96 -25.80 0.66
N THR A 105 4.76 -25.33 0.91
CA THR A 105 3.79 -26.04 1.79
C THR A 105 2.77 -26.85 0.99
N GLY A 106 2.67 -26.64 -0.30
CA GLY A 106 1.66 -27.25 -1.17
C GLY A 106 0.25 -26.70 -0.97
N ILE A 107 0.07 -25.69 -0.12
CA ILE A 107 -1.22 -25.04 0.09
C ILE A 107 -1.67 -24.40 -1.22
N ASN A 108 -2.90 -24.69 -1.61
CA ASN A 108 -3.54 -24.11 -2.78
C ASN A 108 -4.81 -23.37 -2.35
N LEU A 109 -4.82 -22.06 -2.51
CA LEU A 109 -5.96 -21.19 -2.20
C LEU A 109 -6.54 -20.65 -3.49
N ALA A 110 -7.78 -20.93 -3.78
CA ALA A 110 -8.48 -20.28 -4.87
C ALA A 110 -8.84 -18.84 -4.50
N SER A 111 -8.95 -17.96 -5.50
CA SER A 111 -9.37 -16.56 -5.28
C SER A 111 -10.75 -16.48 -4.59
N SER A 112 -11.64 -17.41 -4.85
CA SER A 112 -12.93 -17.53 -4.18
C SER A 112 -12.82 -17.77 -2.67
N ASP A 113 -11.85 -18.57 -2.26
CA ASP A 113 -11.65 -18.93 -0.84
C ASP A 113 -11.08 -17.70 -0.07
N ILE A 114 -10.18 -16.94 -0.73
CA ILE A 114 -9.64 -15.70 -0.19
C ILE A 114 -10.78 -14.68 -0.03
N LEU A 115 -11.61 -14.49 -1.05
CA LEU A 115 -12.76 -13.58 -0.99
C LEU A 115 -13.75 -13.99 0.10
N ALA A 116 -14.05 -15.26 0.22
CA ALA A 116 -14.95 -15.77 1.27
C ALA A 116 -14.38 -15.52 2.68
N ALA A 117 -13.08 -15.69 2.86
CA ALA A 117 -12.40 -15.40 4.14
C ALA A 117 -12.40 -13.90 4.46
N GLN A 118 -12.16 -13.07 3.47
CA GLN A 118 -12.20 -11.60 3.63
C GLN A 118 -13.63 -11.12 3.97
N ASP A 119 -14.65 -11.65 3.30
CA ASP A 119 -16.06 -11.35 3.58
C ASP A 119 -16.46 -11.78 5.00
N ALA A 120 -16.05 -12.97 5.42
CA ALA A 120 -16.29 -13.48 6.78
C ALA A 120 -15.65 -12.62 7.87
N LEU A 121 -14.53 -11.94 7.55
CA LEU A 121 -13.85 -11.00 8.45
C LEU A 121 -14.40 -9.56 8.35
N GLY A 122 -15.39 -9.31 7.49
CA GLY A 122 -15.94 -7.99 7.26
C GLY A 122 -14.99 -7.03 6.52
N VAL A 123 -14.02 -7.55 5.78
CA VAL A 123 -13.09 -6.75 4.98
C VAL A 123 -13.82 -6.21 3.76
N GLN A 124 -13.89 -4.89 3.66
CA GLN A 124 -14.47 -4.23 2.50
C GLN A 124 -13.48 -4.24 1.34
N GLN A 125 -13.93 -4.72 0.19
CA GLN A 125 -13.13 -4.74 -1.02
C GLN A 125 -12.97 -3.35 -1.61
N GLY A 126 -11.72 -3.00 -1.95
CA GLY A 126 -11.39 -1.74 -2.60
C GLY A 126 -11.30 -0.53 -1.66
N PHE A 127 -11.20 0.65 -2.26
CA PHE A 127 -11.13 1.89 -1.52
C PHE A 127 -12.52 2.42 -1.19
N PRO A 128 -12.73 2.97 0.03
CA PRO A 128 -13.96 3.66 0.36
C PRO A 128 -14.21 4.79 -0.65
N ARG A 129 -15.39 4.80 -1.26
CA ARG A 129 -15.76 5.86 -2.19
C ARG A 129 -16.19 7.09 -1.37
N ASP A 130 -15.33 8.08 -1.34
CA ASP A 130 -15.65 9.38 -0.78
C ASP A 130 -16.34 10.25 -1.85
N THR A 131 -17.55 10.72 -1.56
CA THR A 131 -18.37 11.51 -2.47
C THR A 131 -18.72 12.89 -1.92
N ASN A 132 -18.13 13.30 -0.80
CA ASN A 132 -18.45 14.56 -0.13
C ASN A 132 -17.38 15.66 -0.33
N ASN A 133 -16.49 15.51 -1.29
CA ASN A 133 -15.35 16.38 -1.54
C ASN A 133 -15.71 17.69 -2.24
N TRP A 134 -16.53 18.50 -1.55
CA TRP A 134 -16.88 19.84 -1.97
C TRP A 134 -15.87 20.85 -1.44
N ALA A 135 -15.14 21.51 -2.29
CA ALA A 135 -14.06 22.45 -1.97
C ALA A 135 -14.43 23.90 -2.33
N PRO A 136 -15.24 24.58 -1.52
CA PRO A 136 -15.53 26.00 -1.71
C PRO A 136 -14.30 26.84 -1.45
N ARG A 137 -14.17 27.94 -2.21
CA ARG A 137 -13.07 28.91 -2.10
C ARG A 137 -13.63 30.29 -2.19
N PHE A 138 -13.11 31.19 -1.36
CA PHE A 138 -13.45 32.60 -1.36
C PHE A 138 -12.18 33.41 -1.15
N GLY A 139 -12.08 34.52 -1.89
CA GLY A 139 -10.98 35.49 -1.74
C GLY A 139 -11.45 36.88 -2.02
N PHE A 140 -10.75 37.86 -1.49
CA PHE A 140 -11.00 39.26 -1.74
C PHE A 140 -9.68 40.04 -1.92
N ALA A 141 -9.78 41.13 -2.66
CA ALA A 141 -8.74 42.15 -2.74
C ALA A 141 -9.41 43.51 -2.57
N TYR A 142 -8.93 44.31 -1.62
CA TYR A 142 -9.44 45.65 -1.34
C TYR A 142 -8.33 46.69 -1.44
N ASP A 143 -8.52 47.64 -2.34
CA ASP A 143 -7.63 48.78 -2.53
C ASP A 143 -8.13 49.96 -1.69
N TRP A 144 -7.38 50.32 -0.63
CA TRP A 144 -7.76 51.35 0.32
C TRP A 144 -7.85 52.74 -0.28
N ALA A 145 -6.93 53.08 -1.16
CA ALA A 145 -6.86 54.41 -1.77
C ALA A 145 -7.42 54.46 -3.20
N GLY A 146 -7.62 53.30 -3.84
CA GLY A 146 -8.02 53.23 -5.26
C GLY A 146 -6.90 53.52 -6.22
N ASP A 147 -5.65 53.59 -5.73
CA ASP A 147 -4.46 53.91 -6.55
C ASP A 147 -3.54 52.69 -6.79
N GLY A 148 -3.98 51.53 -6.35
CA GLY A 148 -3.25 50.28 -6.50
C GLY A 148 -2.02 50.11 -5.62
N LYS A 149 -1.69 51.10 -4.76
CA LYS A 149 -0.46 51.04 -3.93
C LYS A 149 -0.64 50.33 -2.61
N THR A 150 -1.84 50.43 -2.02
CA THR A 150 -2.13 49.80 -0.74
C THR A 150 -3.33 48.86 -0.89
N VAL A 151 -3.04 47.58 -1.10
CA VAL A 151 -4.07 46.55 -1.32
C VAL A 151 -3.98 45.47 -0.24
N THR A 152 -5.09 45.25 0.48
CA THR A 152 -5.22 44.10 1.38
C THR A 152 -5.88 42.93 0.63
N ARG A 153 -5.30 41.74 0.77
CA ARG A 153 -5.81 40.52 0.15
C ARG A 153 -5.98 39.43 1.21
N GLY A 154 -7.03 38.65 1.07
CA GLY A 154 -7.27 37.51 1.91
C GLY A 154 -8.01 36.41 1.16
N SER A 155 -7.79 35.16 1.56
CA SER A 155 -8.51 34.03 1.00
C SER A 155 -8.71 32.92 2.05
N ILE A 156 -9.81 32.20 1.86
CA ILE A 156 -10.13 30.99 2.63
C ILE A 156 -10.68 29.94 1.66
N GLY A 157 -10.39 28.66 1.90
CA GLY A 157 -10.91 27.58 1.10
C GLY A 157 -10.69 26.24 1.74
N LEU A 158 -11.50 25.27 1.33
CA LEU A 158 -11.31 23.87 1.62
C LEU A 158 -10.52 23.21 0.48
N TYR A 159 -9.64 22.30 0.85
CA TYR A 159 -8.82 21.55 -0.09
C TYR A 159 -8.85 20.08 0.34
N TYR A 160 -9.08 19.21 -0.60
CA TYR A 160 -9.01 17.77 -0.41
C TYR A 160 -7.72 17.26 -1.06
N ASP A 161 -7.02 16.39 -0.35
CA ASP A 161 -5.86 15.70 -0.88
C ASP A 161 -6.28 14.32 -1.40
N HIS A 162 -5.57 13.83 -2.40
CA HIS A 162 -5.79 12.49 -2.92
C HIS A 162 -5.00 11.46 -2.12
N PRO A 163 -5.58 10.29 -1.79
CA PRO A 163 -4.83 9.22 -1.15
C PRO A 163 -3.60 8.85 -1.99
N LEU A 164 -2.47 8.72 -1.35
CA LEU A 164 -1.25 8.28 -2.03
C LEU A 164 -1.46 6.86 -2.56
N LEU A 165 -1.29 6.67 -3.86
CA LEU A 165 -1.40 5.34 -4.50
C LEU A 165 -0.44 4.31 -3.89
N VAL A 166 0.66 4.76 -3.28
CA VAL A 166 1.58 3.88 -2.56
C VAL A 166 0.92 3.19 -1.36
N VAL A 167 -0.04 3.84 -0.70
CA VAL A 167 -0.83 3.20 0.38
C VAL A 167 -1.68 2.08 -0.18
N ALA A 168 -2.27 2.29 -1.36
CA ALA A 168 -3.02 1.29 -2.09
C ALA A 168 -2.16 0.08 -2.46
N PHE A 169 -0.96 0.31 -3.00
CA PHE A 169 -0.01 -0.76 -3.33
C PHE A 169 0.45 -1.52 -2.08
N ASN A 170 0.74 -0.81 -1.00
CA ASN A 170 1.14 -1.45 0.25
C ASN A 170 0.02 -2.31 0.86
N SER A 171 -1.23 -1.86 0.76
CA SER A 171 -2.39 -2.65 1.18
C SER A 171 -2.54 -3.92 0.36
N ASP A 172 -2.40 -3.82 -0.97
CA ASP A 172 -2.48 -4.93 -1.92
C ASP A 172 -1.38 -6.01 -1.67
N ILE A 173 -0.21 -5.57 -1.22
CA ILE A 173 0.89 -6.47 -0.84
C ILE A 173 0.67 -7.05 0.57
N ALA A 174 0.18 -6.25 1.51
CA ALA A 174 0.10 -6.61 2.93
C ALA A 174 -1.06 -7.55 3.26
N ASP A 175 -2.15 -7.54 2.49
CA ASP A 175 -3.33 -8.37 2.72
C ASP A 175 -3.17 -9.83 2.26
N ALA A 176 -1.99 -10.17 1.70
CA ALA A 176 -1.62 -11.48 1.17
C ALA A 176 -2.54 -11.98 0.03
N SER A 177 -3.35 -11.11 -0.57
CA SER A 177 -4.26 -11.48 -1.66
C SER A 177 -3.56 -11.63 -3.00
N GLN A 178 -2.45 -10.91 -3.21
CA GLN A 178 -1.66 -10.95 -4.44
C GLN A 178 -0.34 -11.69 -4.25
N GLN A 179 0.35 -11.48 -3.13
CA GLN A 179 1.61 -12.09 -2.80
C GLN A 179 1.61 -12.66 -1.40
N GLN A 180 2.29 -13.76 -1.20
CA GLN A 180 2.51 -14.38 0.11
C GLN A 180 3.97 -14.70 0.31
N GLN A 181 4.35 -14.93 1.56
CA GLN A 181 5.67 -15.43 1.92
C GLN A 181 5.53 -16.70 2.77
N SER A 182 6.28 -17.72 2.40
CA SER A 182 6.51 -18.86 3.29
C SER A 182 7.83 -18.69 4.02
N VAL A 183 7.81 -18.96 5.31
CA VAL A 183 8.99 -18.90 6.17
C VAL A 183 9.30 -20.31 6.66
N LEU A 184 10.43 -20.83 6.24
CA LEU A 184 10.98 -22.08 6.77
C LEU A 184 12.01 -21.76 7.84
N THR A 185 11.85 -22.33 9.03
CA THR A 185 12.78 -22.17 10.13
C THR A 185 13.64 -23.43 10.25
N ALA A 186 14.92 -23.26 10.59
CA ALA A 186 15.80 -24.38 10.83
C ALA A 186 15.23 -25.33 11.90
N GLY A 187 15.26 -26.63 11.64
CA GLY A 187 14.65 -27.64 12.49
C GLY A 187 13.15 -27.88 12.30
N SER A 188 12.47 -27.04 11.51
CA SER A 188 11.08 -27.33 11.11
C SER A 188 11.03 -28.45 10.08
N PRO A 189 10.04 -29.36 10.15
CA PRO A 189 9.88 -30.36 9.10
C PRO A 189 9.58 -29.68 7.76
N VAL A 190 10.32 -30.04 6.72
CA VAL A 190 10.02 -29.59 5.36
C VAL A 190 8.71 -30.26 4.95
N PRO A 191 7.71 -29.50 4.46
CA PRO A 191 6.45 -30.07 4.01
C PRO A 191 6.70 -31.10 2.90
N VAL A 192 6.06 -32.26 3.00
CA VAL A 192 6.16 -33.34 2.01
C VAL A 192 5.53 -32.83 0.71
N GLY A 193 6.34 -32.70 -0.32
CA GLY A 193 5.91 -32.23 -1.66
C GLY A 193 6.65 -30.97 -2.16
N ALA A 194 7.51 -30.37 -1.36
CA ALA A 194 8.44 -29.34 -1.81
C ALA A 194 9.65 -29.99 -2.47
N SER A 195 9.53 -30.34 -3.75
CA SER A 195 10.63 -30.84 -4.61
C SER A 195 10.68 -30.06 -5.90
#